data_b47c08047a8bee02668780bb967a77a1
#
_entry.id   b47c08047a8bee02668780bb967a77a1
#
_cell.length_a   1.000
_cell.length_b   1.000
_cell.length_c   1.000
_cell.angle_alpha   90.00
_cell.angle_beta   90.00
_cell.angle_gamma   90.00
#
_symmetry.space_group_name_H-M   'P 1'
#
loop_
_entity.id
_entity.type
_entity.pdbx_description
1 polymer ?
#
loop_
_entity_poly.entity_id
_entity_poly.type
_entity_poly.pdbx_seq_one_letter_code
_entity_poly.pdbx_strand_id
1 'polypeptide(L)'
;GYSHRSEIDHDLEGSGDFTVPGNVAPVLAVGAPGQFLDGGAGAKLTTPTIDTFSGTWQANERLALMAEASRTDWSSLQEIRITFDNPAQPDSAEDYNWKESWFYSVGGEYAFSDSFTFRAGVARDDSPISRPYRTPRMPDQDRMWYSLGLTWKATENFELSASYVKIDLVDTPEVDILSSSGSRLVGEYDGGADLYGISAQYRF
;
A
#
# COMPACT_ATOMS: atom_id res chain seq x y z
N GLY A 1 -22.93 0.13 7.54
CA GLY A 1 -22.33 1.40 7.13
C GLY A 1 -21.83 1.36 5.69
N TYR A 2 -21.77 2.53 5.08
CA TYR A 2 -21.14 2.79 3.79
C TYR A 2 -20.29 4.05 3.90
N SER A 3 -19.09 4.02 3.38
CA SER A 3 -18.26 5.20 3.20
C SER A 3 -17.70 5.25 1.78
N HIS A 4 -17.59 6.47 1.25
CA HIS A 4 -17.02 6.75 -0.06
C HIS A 4 -15.93 7.80 0.09
N ARG A 5 -14.78 7.56 -0.53
CA ARG A 5 -13.71 8.54 -0.70
C ARG A 5 -13.45 8.67 -2.19
N SER A 6 -13.63 9.88 -2.72
CA SER A 6 -13.32 10.16 -4.12
C SER A 6 -11.82 10.12 -4.38
N GLU A 7 -11.47 9.93 -5.62
CA GLU A 7 -10.12 10.18 -6.13
C GLU A 7 -9.68 11.63 -5.88
N ILE A 8 -8.37 11.85 -5.80
CA ILE A 8 -7.77 13.17 -5.67
C ILE A 8 -6.64 13.26 -6.67
N ASP A 9 -6.70 14.29 -7.52
CA ASP A 9 -5.63 14.62 -8.45
C ASP A 9 -4.57 15.46 -7.77
N HIS A 10 -3.31 15.08 -7.94
CA HIS A 10 -2.14 15.79 -7.44
C HIS A 10 -1.28 16.21 -8.60
N ASP A 11 -1.04 17.52 -8.72
CA ASP A 11 -0.01 18.09 -9.59
C ASP A 11 1.26 18.28 -8.74
N LEU A 12 2.32 17.58 -9.11
CA LEU A 12 3.59 17.58 -8.41
C LEU A 12 4.60 18.42 -9.21
N GLU A 13 5.23 19.37 -8.55
CA GLU A 13 6.28 20.20 -9.14
C GLU A 13 7.58 20.01 -8.34
N GLY A 14 8.71 20.01 -9.06
CA GLY A 14 10.02 19.81 -8.47
C GLY A 14 11.15 20.17 -9.41
N SER A 15 12.35 19.73 -9.11
CA SER A 15 13.53 19.88 -9.96
C SER A 15 14.21 18.54 -10.21
N GLY A 16 14.77 18.39 -11.40
CA GLY A 16 15.68 17.30 -11.74
C GLY A 16 17.12 17.79 -11.68
N ASP A 17 17.91 17.22 -10.77
CA ASP A 17 19.35 17.51 -10.64
C ASP A 17 20.15 16.33 -11.20
N PHE A 18 20.97 16.58 -12.22
CA PHE A 18 21.71 15.55 -12.92
C PHE A 18 23.21 15.65 -12.65
N THR A 19 23.79 14.58 -12.12
CA THR A 19 25.26 14.48 -11.98
C THR A 19 25.83 13.65 -13.10
N VAL A 20 26.49 14.28 -14.07
CA VAL A 20 27.14 13.63 -15.19
C VAL A 20 28.63 13.45 -14.91
N PRO A 21 29.15 12.22 -14.78
CA PRO A 21 30.59 11.96 -14.61
C PRO A 21 31.41 12.51 -15.77
N GLY A 22 32.54 13.14 -15.49
CA GLY A 22 33.36 13.82 -16.52
C GLY A 22 33.86 12.90 -17.64
N ASN A 23 34.03 11.62 -17.39
CA ASN A 23 34.41 10.62 -18.40
C ASN A 23 33.23 10.21 -19.32
N VAL A 24 31.98 10.47 -18.93
CA VAL A 24 30.78 10.16 -19.72
C VAL A 24 30.27 11.40 -20.47
N ALA A 25 30.53 12.60 -19.96
CA ALA A 25 30.04 13.86 -20.53
C ALA A 25 30.33 14.03 -22.03
N PRO A 26 31.53 13.69 -22.59
CA PRO A 26 31.77 13.79 -24.03
C PRO A 26 30.91 12.84 -24.87
N VAL A 27 30.59 11.68 -24.34
CA VAL A 27 29.74 10.68 -25.04
C VAL A 27 28.29 11.18 -25.08
N LEU A 28 27.80 11.71 -23.96
CA LEU A 28 26.46 12.26 -23.88
C LEU A 28 26.29 13.53 -24.72
N ALA A 29 27.33 14.39 -24.83
CA ALA A 29 27.29 15.58 -25.68
C ALA A 29 27.03 15.22 -27.17
N VAL A 30 27.41 14.04 -27.61
CA VAL A 30 27.19 13.54 -28.99
C VAL A 30 25.95 12.69 -29.10
N GLY A 31 25.74 11.77 -28.15
CA GLY A 31 24.67 10.78 -28.20
C GLY A 31 23.32 11.28 -27.67
N ALA A 32 23.34 12.29 -26.78
CA ALA A 32 22.15 12.86 -26.15
C ALA A 32 22.33 14.39 -25.93
N PRO A 33 22.48 15.16 -27.02
CA PRO A 33 22.78 16.58 -26.92
C PRO A 33 21.68 17.35 -26.21
N GLY A 34 22.08 18.16 -25.22
CA GLY A 34 21.15 18.98 -24.43
C GLY A 34 20.37 18.26 -23.35
N GLN A 35 20.55 16.95 -23.18
CA GLN A 35 19.94 16.18 -22.08
C GLN A 35 20.78 16.25 -20.80
N PHE A 36 20.19 15.79 -19.70
CA PHE A 36 20.83 15.71 -18.38
C PHE A 36 21.32 17.07 -17.86
N LEU A 37 20.55 18.14 -18.13
CA LEU A 37 20.72 19.46 -17.54
C LEU A 37 19.73 19.66 -16.40
N ASP A 38 20.20 20.29 -15.32
CA ASP A 38 19.35 20.64 -14.19
C ASP A 38 18.21 21.54 -14.64
N GLY A 39 17.01 21.32 -14.12
CA GLY A 39 15.82 22.10 -14.52
C GLY A 39 14.56 21.69 -13.77
N GLY A 40 13.47 22.37 -14.08
CA GLY A 40 12.16 22.02 -13.54
C GLY A 40 11.67 20.66 -14.03
N ALA A 41 10.90 20.00 -13.18
CA ALA A 41 10.24 18.73 -13.48
C ALA A 41 8.87 18.69 -12.83
N GLY A 42 7.93 17.97 -13.44
CA GLY A 42 6.58 17.79 -12.92
C GLY A 42 6.09 16.36 -13.09
N ALA A 43 5.12 16.00 -12.28
CA ALA A 43 4.40 14.72 -12.43
C ALA A 43 2.95 14.88 -12.01
N LYS A 44 2.08 13.99 -12.50
CA LYS A 44 0.68 13.90 -12.07
C LYS A 44 0.44 12.57 -11.41
N LEU A 45 -0.31 12.59 -10.31
CA LEU A 45 -0.70 11.40 -9.58
C LEU A 45 -2.16 11.52 -9.17
N THR A 46 -2.98 10.53 -9.50
CA THR A 46 -4.36 10.43 -9.03
C THR A 46 -4.46 9.32 -7.98
N THR A 47 -4.85 9.67 -6.77
CA THR A 47 -5.14 8.67 -5.73
C THR A 47 -6.48 7.99 -6.00
N PRO A 48 -6.65 6.70 -5.65
CA PRO A 48 -7.82 5.93 -6.03
C PRO A 48 -9.08 6.33 -5.27
N THR A 49 -10.23 6.12 -5.89
CA THR A 49 -11.53 6.06 -5.21
C THR A 49 -11.57 4.83 -4.31
N ILE A 50 -12.15 4.98 -3.11
CA ILE A 50 -12.37 3.89 -2.16
C ILE A 50 -13.84 3.87 -1.74
N ASP A 51 -14.46 2.71 -1.90
CA ASP A 51 -15.82 2.40 -1.44
C ASP A 51 -15.77 1.30 -0.38
N THR A 52 -16.31 1.57 0.80
CA THR A 52 -16.30 0.61 1.91
C THR A 52 -17.71 0.34 2.40
N PHE A 53 -18.07 -0.93 2.49
CA PHE A 53 -19.29 -1.43 3.11
C PHE A 53 -18.93 -2.20 4.37
N SER A 54 -19.57 -1.87 5.48
CA SER A 54 -19.30 -2.53 6.75
C SER A 54 -20.57 -2.76 7.56
N GLY A 55 -20.56 -3.79 8.37
CA GLY A 55 -21.66 -4.12 9.26
C GLY A 55 -21.17 -4.65 10.59
N THR A 56 -21.90 -4.33 11.65
CA THR A 56 -21.75 -4.91 12.99
C THR A 56 -23.05 -5.53 13.41
N TRP A 57 -23.02 -6.76 13.87
CA TRP A 57 -24.16 -7.47 14.41
C TRP A 57 -23.90 -7.85 15.87
N GLN A 58 -24.71 -7.28 16.78
CA GLN A 58 -24.70 -7.66 18.18
C GLN A 58 -25.52 -8.96 18.34
N ALA A 59 -24.82 -10.09 18.37
CA ALA A 59 -25.46 -11.41 18.46
C ALA A 59 -26.08 -11.67 19.85
N ASN A 60 -25.47 -11.12 20.91
CA ASN A 60 -25.99 -11.07 22.27
C ASN A 60 -25.22 -10.02 23.07
N GLU A 61 -25.48 -9.86 24.38
CA GLU A 61 -24.87 -8.85 25.25
C GLU A 61 -23.33 -8.94 25.32
N ARG A 62 -22.75 -10.08 24.95
CA ARG A 62 -21.30 -10.35 25.07
C ARG A 62 -20.61 -10.55 23.73
N LEU A 63 -21.33 -10.80 22.65
CA LEU A 63 -20.77 -11.15 21.34
C LEU A 63 -21.23 -10.17 20.27
N ALA A 64 -20.28 -9.46 19.67
CA ALA A 64 -20.47 -8.70 18.45
C ALA A 64 -19.67 -9.33 17.30
N LEU A 65 -20.25 -9.41 16.13
CA LEU A 65 -19.61 -9.83 14.89
C LEU A 65 -19.55 -8.66 13.91
N MET A 66 -18.47 -8.58 13.15
CA MET A 66 -18.19 -7.51 12.22
C MET A 66 -17.74 -8.08 10.89
N ALA A 67 -18.15 -7.40 9.81
CA ALA A 67 -17.67 -7.71 8.47
C ALA A 67 -17.50 -6.43 7.67
N GLU A 68 -16.53 -6.43 6.77
CA GLU A 68 -16.25 -5.32 5.88
C GLU A 68 -15.85 -5.84 4.49
N ALA A 69 -16.26 -5.09 3.46
CA ALA A 69 -15.77 -5.22 2.10
C ALA A 69 -15.41 -3.81 1.60
N SER A 70 -14.16 -3.61 1.22
CA SER A 70 -13.65 -2.34 0.70
C SER A 70 -13.08 -2.54 -0.69
N ARG A 71 -13.54 -1.70 -1.63
CA ARG A 71 -13.06 -1.65 -3.01
C ARG A 71 -12.18 -0.43 -3.17
N THR A 72 -10.98 -0.62 -3.71
CA THR A 72 -10.08 0.47 -4.08
C THR A 72 -9.85 0.43 -5.58
N ASP A 73 -10.19 1.53 -6.27
CA ASP A 73 -10.06 1.64 -7.72
C ASP A 73 -8.67 2.12 -8.13
N TRP A 74 -7.67 1.25 -7.99
CA TRP A 74 -6.30 1.52 -8.40
C TRP A 74 -6.11 1.67 -9.92
N SER A 75 -7.17 1.49 -10.72
CA SER A 75 -7.10 1.76 -12.16
C SER A 75 -6.85 3.24 -12.48
N SER A 76 -6.94 4.13 -11.48
CA SER A 76 -6.47 5.52 -11.58
C SER A 76 -4.95 5.63 -11.76
N LEU A 77 -4.17 4.60 -11.35
CA LEU A 77 -2.71 4.58 -11.43
C LEU A 77 -2.23 3.66 -12.57
N GLN A 78 -2.20 4.18 -13.79
CA GLN A 78 -1.75 3.44 -14.96
C GLN A 78 -0.26 3.62 -15.21
N GLU A 79 0.25 4.84 -15.04
CA GLU A 79 1.67 5.18 -15.13
C GLU A 79 2.00 6.33 -14.17
N ILE A 80 3.25 6.46 -13.80
CA ILE A 80 3.80 7.71 -13.29
C ILE A 80 4.78 8.25 -14.33
N ARG A 81 4.47 9.44 -14.85
CA ARG A 81 5.28 10.13 -15.86
C ARG A 81 5.87 11.40 -15.26
N ILE A 82 7.19 11.50 -15.30
CA ILE A 82 7.93 12.70 -14.96
C ILE A 82 8.22 13.44 -16.27
N THR A 83 7.71 14.64 -16.38
CA THR A 83 7.99 15.56 -17.49
C THR A 83 9.06 16.55 -17.06
N PHE A 84 9.91 16.98 -17.98
CA PHE A 84 10.97 17.95 -17.71
C PHE A 84 10.74 19.23 -18.51
N ASP A 85 11.06 20.39 -17.92
CA ASP A 85 11.01 21.68 -18.60
C ASP A 85 12.01 21.75 -19.76
N ASN A 86 13.09 20.97 -19.68
CA ASN A 86 14.07 20.86 -20.75
C ASN A 86 13.51 20.02 -21.92
N PRO A 87 13.22 20.61 -23.09
CA PRO A 87 12.62 19.90 -24.21
C PRO A 87 13.53 18.84 -24.85
N ALA A 88 14.84 18.87 -24.56
CA ALA A 88 15.77 17.83 -25.01
C ALA A 88 15.78 16.61 -24.09
N GLN A 89 15.28 16.75 -22.87
CA GLN A 89 15.20 15.66 -21.91
C GLN A 89 13.89 14.87 -22.13
N PRO A 90 13.94 13.59 -22.54
CA PRO A 90 12.73 12.79 -22.68
C PRO A 90 12.08 12.55 -21.32
N ASP A 91 10.76 12.45 -21.32
CA ASP A 91 10.00 12.06 -20.14
C ASP A 91 10.50 10.74 -19.58
N SER A 92 10.40 10.59 -18.25
CA SER A 92 10.63 9.35 -17.56
C SER A 92 9.27 8.76 -17.15
N ALA A 93 8.88 7.66 -17.75
CA ALA A 93 7.62 6.99 -17.44
C ALA A 93 7.86 5.60 -16.88
N GLU A 94 7.09 5.22 -15.88
CA GLU A 94 7.04 3.86 -15.32
C GLU A 94 5.59 3.38 -15.37
N ASP A 95 5.35 2.30 -16.12
CA ASP A 95 4.03 1.70 -16.30
C ASP A 95 3.68 0.86 -15.08
N TYR A 96 2.56 1.15 -14.45
CA TYR A 96 2.01 0.40 -13.32
C TYR A 96 0.85 -0.49 -13.76
N ASN A 97 -0.06 0.02 -14.60
CA ASN A 97 -1.25 -0.69 -15.06
C ASN A 97 -1.97 -1.43 -13.92
N TRP A 98 -2.08 -0.74 -12.77
CA TRP A 98 -2.75 -1.31 -11.61
C TRP A 98 -4.24 -1.47 -11.89
N LYS A 99 -4.84 -2.44 -11.22
CA LYS A 99 -6.24 -2.78 -11.34
C LYS A 99 -6.98 -2.54 -10.02
N GLU A 100 -8.28 -2.52 -10.09
CA GLU A 100 -9.15 -2.58 -8.93
C GLU A 100 -8.70 -3.69 -7.97
N SER A 101 -8.72 -3.39 -6.68
CA SER A 101 -8.44 -4.36 -5.63
C SER A 101 -9.53 -4.35 -4.56
N TRP A 102 -9.66 -5.48 -3.86
CA TRP A 102 -10.63 -5.68 -2.81
C TRP A 102 -9.96 -6.08 -1.50
N PHE A 103 -10.51 -5.55 -0.42
CA PHE A 103 -10.21 -5.97 0.94
C PHE A 103 -11.47 -6.52 1.58
N TYR A 104 -11.41 -7.73 2.11
CA TYR A 104 -12.51 -8.37 2.81
C TYR A 104 -12.06 -8.73 4.21
N SER A 105 -12.88 -8.40 5.22
CA SER A 105 -12.58 -8.80 6.59
C SER A 105 -13.82 -9.31 7.31
N VAL A 106 -13.58 -10.24 8.23
CA VAL A 106 -14.56 -10.69 9.22
C VAL A 106 -13.88 -10.80 10.57
N GLY A 107 -14.58 -10.44 11.62
CA GLY A 107 -14.06 -10.52 12.98
C GLY A 107 -15.14 -10.53 14.02
N GLY A 108 -14.73 -10.69 15.26
CA GLY A 108 -15.63 -10.66 16.39
C GLY A 108 -14.99 -10.16 17.66
N GLU A 109 -15.84 -9.67 18.52
CA GLU A 109 -15.52 -9.23 19.87
C GLU A 109 -16.35 -10.05 20.86
N TYR A 110 -15.70 -10.59 21.87
CA TYR A 110 -16.35 -11.35 22.93
C TYR A 110 -15.98 -10.83 24.31
N ALA A 111 -16.95 -10.28 25.03
CA ALA A 111 -16.82 -9.91 26.43
C ALA A 111 -16.83 -11.19 27.31
N PHE A 112 -15.65 -11.76 27.55
CA PHE A 112 -15.48 -12.96 28.36
C PHE A 112 -15.96 -12.74 29.81
N SER A 113 -15.70 -11.53 30.34
CA SER A 113 -16.18 -11.05 31.63
C SER A 113 -16.34 -9.53 31.59
N ASP A 114 -16.80 -8.92 32.70
CA ASP A 114 -16.90 -7.46 32.82
C ASP A 114 -15.53 -6.76 32.71
N SER A 115 -14.45 -7.51 32.96
CA SER A 115 -13.08 -7.01 32.95
C SER A 115 -12.30 -7.38 31.69
N PHE A 116 -12.70 -8.42 30.95
CA PHE A 116 -11.93 -8.92 29.82
C PHE A 116 -12.74 -9.01 28.54
N THR A 117 -12.21 -8.42 27.48
CA THR A 117 -12.76 -8.52 26.13
C THR A 117 -11.69 -9.07 25.19
N PHE A 118 -12.04 -10.14 24.48
CA PHE A 118 -11.22 -10.78 23.47
C PHE A 118 -11.72 -10.43 22.06
N ARG A 119 -10.78 -10.25 21.12
CA ARG A 119 -11.07 -9.97 19.70
C ARG A 119 -10.28 -10.91 18.81
N ALA A 120 -10.89 -11.34 17.74
CA ALA A 120 -10.20 -12.07 16.67
C ALA A 120 -10.77 -11.67 15.32
N GLY A 121 -9.94 -11.72 14.29
CA GLY A 121 -10.36 -11.41 12.93
C GLY A 121 -9.43 -12.01 11.90
N VAL A 122 -9.96 -12.14 10.68
CA VAL A 122 -9.22 -12.53 9.49
C VAL A 122 -9.62 -11.61 8.35
N ALA A 123 -8.63 -11.26 7.50
CA ALA A 123 -8.91 -10.50 6.31
C ALA A 123 -8.10 -11.04 5.12
N ARG A 124 -8.65 -10.82 3.92
CA ARG A 124 -7.98 -10.99 2.64
C ARG A 124 -7.86 -9.64 1.98
N ASP A 125 -6.67 -9.33 1.48
CA ASP A 125 -6.31 -8.10 0.82
C ASP A 125 -5.73 -8.44 -0.56
N ASP A 126 -6.49 -8.17 -1.61
CA ASP A 126 -6.08 -8.48 -2.98
C ASP A 126 -5.13 -7.39 -3.49
N SER A 127 -4.01 -7.80 -4.06
CA SER A 127 -3.04 -6.88 -4.66
C SER A 127 -3.56 -6.25 -5.96
N PRO A 128 -3.40 -4.93 -6.17
CA PRO A 128 -3.70 -4.30 -7.45
C PRO A 128 -2.67 -4.62 -8.53
N ILE A 129 -1.52 -5.19 -8.18
CA ILE A 129 -0.37 -5.36 -9.06
C ILE A 129 -0.45 -6.71 -9.78
N SER A 130 -0.55 -6.69 -11.10
CA SER A 130 -0.46 -7.89 -11.91
C SER A 130 1.02 -8.25 -12.22
N ARG A 131 1.29 -9.54 -12.42
CA ARG A 131 2.64 -10.09 -12.61
C ARG A 131 3.54 -9.33 -13.60
N PRO A 132 3.09 -8.89 -14.79
CA PRO A 132 3.94 -8.18 -15.74
C PRO A 132 4.44 -6.82 -15.28
N TYR A 133 3.72 -6.20 -14.31
CA TYR A 133 4.00 -4.85 -13.79
C TYR A 133 4.58 -4.87 -12.37
N ARG A 134 4.85 -6.06 -11.84
CA ARG A 134 5.48 -6.19 -10.52
C ARG A 134 6.97 -5.86 -10.63
N THR A 135 7.43 -4.95 -9.78
CA THR A 135 8.82 -4.49 -9.78
C THR A 135 9.53 -4.87 -8.49
N PRO A 136 10.87 -4.90 -8.45
CA PRO A 136 11.64 -5.12 -7.22
C PRO A 136 11.37 -4.08 -6.13
N ARG A 137 10.92 -2.89 -6.51
CA ARG A 137 10.55 -1.81 -5.58
C ARG A 137 9.20 -2.06 -4.91
N MET A 138 8.29 -2.72 -5.63
CA MET A 138 6.95 -3.07 -5.14
C MET A 138 6.62 -4.53 -5.53
N PRO A 139 7.20 -5.50 -4.81
CA PRO A 139 6.94 -6.92 -5.03
C PRO A 139 5.66 -7.35 -4.32
N ASP A 140 4.57 -6.62 -4.54
CA ASP A 140 3.30 -6.83 -3.85
C ASP A 140 2.55 -8.07 -4.35
N GLN A 141 1.76 -8.68 -3.46
CA GLN A 141 0.96 -9.88 -3.70
C GLN A 141 -0.25 -9.89 -2.77
N ASP A 142 -1.26 -10.69 -3.09
CA ASP A 142 -2.40 -10.92 -2.20
C ASP A 142 -1.94 -11.33 -0.81
N ARG A 143 -2.63 -10.85 0.22
CA ARG A 143 -2.25 -11.04 1.63
C ARG A 143 -3.40 -11.58 2.44
N MET A 144 -3.06 -12.42 3.41
CA MET A 144 -3.97 -12.82 4.49
C MET A 144 -3.53 -12.14 5.80
N TRP A 145 -4.49 -11.65 6.54
CA TRP A 145 -4.31 -11.00 7.82
C TRP A 145 -4.99 -11.82 8.90
N TYR A 146 -4.28 -12.11 9.98
CA TYR A 146 -4.80 -12.79 11.15
C TYR A 146 -4.58 -11.90 12.35
N SER A 147 -5.65 -11.52 13.04
CA SER A 147 -5.59 -10.57 14.16
C SER A 147 -6.16 -11.15 15.43
N LEU A 148 -5.48 -10.84 16.55
CA LEU A 148 -5.94 -11.14 17.90
C LEU A 148 -5.82 -9.88 18.76
N GLY A 149 -6.75 -9.71 19.69
CA GLY A 149 -6.75 -8.60 20.62
C GLY A 149 -7.31 -8.98 21.98
N LEU A 150 -6.76 -8.39 23.02
CA LEU A 150 -7.25 -8.53 24.39
C LEU A 150 -7.31 -7.16 25.04
N THR A 151 -8.43 -6.85 25.65
CA THR A 151 -8.60 -5.68 26.50
C THR A 151 -8.86 -6.11 27.93
N TRP A 152 -8.16 -5.49 28.87
CA TRP A 152 -8.35 -5.63 30.29
C TRP A 152 -8.77 -4.31 30.92
N LYS A 153 -9.99 -4.26 31.46
CA LYS A 153 -10.48 -3.18 32.32
C LYS A 153 -10.00 -3.44 33.73
N ALA A 154 -8.86 -2.87 34.09
CA ALA A 154 -8.25 -3.09 35.41
C ALA A 154 -9.03 -2.39 36.52
N THR A 155 -9.63 -1.22 36.21
CA THR A 155 -10.54 -0.46 37.08
C THR A 155 -11.64 0.18 36.24
N GLU A 156 -12.61 0.88 36.85
CA GLU A 156 -13.64 1.64 36.14
C GLU A 156 -13.04 2.73 35.24
N ASN A 157 -11.85 3.22 35.61
CA ASN A 157 -11.20 4.35 34.94
C ASN A 157 -9.97 3.94 34.11
N PHE A 158 -9.45 2.72 34.26
CA PHE A 158 -8.23 2.29 33.59
C PHE A 158 -8.42 1.01 32.76
N GLU A 159 -8.05 1.11 31.49
CA GLU A 159 -8.13 0.02 30.53
C GLU A 159 -6.79 -0.16 29.83
N LEU A 160 -6.34 -1.40 29.67
CA LEU A 160 -5.15 -1.80 28.93
C LEU A 160 -5.55 -2.74 27.80
N SER A 161 -5.04 -2.47 26.58
CA SER A 161 -5.26 -3.34 25.44
C SER A 161 -3.94 -3.79 24.83
N ALA A 162 -3.89 -5.05 24.41
CA ALA A 162 -2.81 -5.63 23.62
C ALA A 162 -3.38 -6.22 22.34
N SER A 163 -2.62 -6.11 21.24
CA SER A 163 -3.00 -6.67 19.95
C SER A 163 -1.81 -7.30 19.22
N TYR A 164 -2.11 -8.29 18.42
CA TYR A 164 -1.17 -8.95 17.52
C TYR A 164 -1.82 -9.13 16.15
N VAL A 165 -1.09 -8.81 15.09
CA VAL A 165 -1.52 -9.06 13.71
C VAL A 165 -0.38 -9.74 12.98
N LYS A 166 -0.70 -10.87 12.33
CA LYS A 166 0.17 -11.55 11.38
C LYS A 166 -0.34 -11.31 9.97
N ILE A 167 0.56 -10.94 9.07
CA ILE A 167 0.29 -10.74 7.65
C ILE A 167 1.17 -11.72 6.88
N ASP A 168 0.55 -12.60 6.10
CA ASP A 168 1.23 -13.55 5.23
C ASP A 168 0.87 -13.27 3.77
N LEU A 169 1.84 -13.38 2.87
CA LEU A 169 1.59 -13.41 1.43
C LEU A 169 0.90 -14.72 1.05
N VAL A 170 -0.11 -14.65 0.17
CA VAL A 170 -0.86 -15.84 -0.26
C VAL A 170 0.01 -16.74 -1.15
N ASP A 171 0.80 -16.12 -2.03
CA ASP A 171 1.73 -16.79 -2.94
C ASP A 171 3.06 -16.05 -2.94
N THR A 172 4.10 -16.69 -3.45
CA THR A 172 5.42 -16.07 -3.65
C THR A 172 5.37 -15.07 -4.80
N PRO A 173 5.61 -13.76 -4.56
CA PRO A 173 5.65 -12.78 -5.63
C PRO A 173 6.88 -12.99 -6.51
N GLU A 174 6.63 -13.36 -7.76
CA GLU A 174 7.66 -13.48 -8.79
C GLU A 174 7.85 -12.15 -9.51
N VAL A 175 9.09 -11.80 -9.78
CA VAL A 175 9.52 -10.65 -10.59
C VAL A 175 10.31 -11.18 -11.79
N ASP A 176 9.92 -10.75 -12.99
CA ASP A 176 10.62 -11.06 -14.24
C ASP A 176 10.63 -9.81 -15.12
N ILE A 177 11.71 -9.06 -15.07
CA ILE A 177 11.84 -7.75 -15.71
C ILE A 177 12.96 -7.82 -16.75
N LEU A 178 12.64 -7.39 -17.97
CA LEU A 178 13.61 -7.10 -19.00
C LEU A 178 13.82 -5.58 -19.08
N SER A 179 15.04 -5.15 -18.75
CA SER A 179 15.41 -3.73 -18.83
C SER A 179 15.59 -3.30 -20.29
N SER A 180 15.45 -2.01 -20.56
CA SER A 180 15.72 -1.40 -21.88
C SER A 180 17.18 -1.62 -22.35
N SER A 181 18.11 -1.87 -21.43
CA SER A 181 19.50 -2.23 -21.73
C SER A 181 19.68 -3.70 -22.12
N GLY A 182 18.62 -4.52 -22.12
CA GLY A 182 18.67 -5.94 -22.41
C GLY A 182 19.02 -6.83 -21.20
N SER A 183 19.23 -6.26 -20.03
CA SER A 183 19.45 -7.02 -18.79
C SER A 183 18.11 -7.57 -18.28
N ARG A 184 18.10 -8.84 -17.86
CA ARG A 184 16.92 -9.49 -17.29
C ARG A 184 17.13 -9.78 -15.81
N LEU A 185 16.17 -9.39 -14.96
CA LEU A 185 16.10 -9.71 -13.55
C LEU A 185 14.96 -10.68 -13.33
N VAL A 186 15.28 -11.85 -12.80
CA VAL A 186 14.30 -12.86 -12.38
C VAL A 186 14.54 -13.17 -10.91
N GLY A 187 13.49 -13.17 -10.12
CA GLY A 187 13.58 -13.46 -8.70
C GLY A 187 12.21 -13.69 -8.07
N GLU A 188 12.25 -14.20 -6.86
CA GLU A 188 11.09 -14.44 -6.01
C GLU A 188 11.29 -13.68 -4.70
N TYR A 189 10.19 -13.23 -4.12
CA TYR A 189 10.19 -12.57 -2.83
C TYR A 189 9.42 -13.42 -1.82
N ASP A 190 9.99 -13.60 -0.66
CA ASP A 190 9.31 -14.15 0.50
C ASP A 190 9.17 -13.05 1.55
N GLY A 191 8.00 -12.95 2.17
CA GLY A 191 7.75 -11.88 3.11
C GLY A 191 6.46 -12.03 3.89
N GLY A 192 6.44 -11.37 5.03
CA GLY A 192 5.30 -11.26 5.91
C GLY A 192 5.59 -10.18 6.94
N ALA A 193 4.61 -9.89 7.77
CA ALA A 193 4.78 -8.93 8.87
C ALA A 193 4.09 -9.42 10.13
N ASP A 194 4.74 -9.18 11.26
CA ASP A 194 4.20 -9.35 12.60
C ASP A 194 4.10 -7.98 13.28
N LEU A 195 2.87 -7.56 13.63
CA LEU A 195 2.62 -6.29 14.29
C LEU A 195 2.13 -6.53 15.71
N TYR A 196 2.70 -5.79 16.65
CA TYR A 196 2.34 -5.83 18.06
C TYR A 196 1.90 -4.44 18.49
N GLY A 197 0.76 -4.35 19.18
CA GLY A 197 0.23 -3.10 19.69
C GLY A 197 -0.09 -3.19 21.18
N ILE A 198 0.21 -2.13 21.92
CA ILE A 198 -0.21 -1.95 23.31
C ILE A 198 -0.78 -0.54 23.43
N SER A 199 -1.94 -0.42 24.06
CA SER A 199 -2.54 0.87 24.38
C SER A 199 -3.09 0.89 25.81
N ALA A 200 -3.04 2.05 26.45
CA ALA A 200 -3.62 2.28 27.76
C ALA A 200 -4.55 3.51 27.68
N GLN A 201 -5.71 3.40 28.28
CA GLN A 201 -6.68 4.47 28.38
C GLN A 201 -7.03 4.74 29.85
N TYR A 202 -6.97 6.01 30.24
CA TYR A 202 -7.42 6.47 31.54
C TYR A 202 -8.49 7.54 31.40
N ARG A 203 -9.59 7.39 32.15
CA ARG A 203 -10.71 8.37 32.19
C ARG A 203 -10.69 9.08 33.55
N PHE A 204 -10.64 10.40 33.52
CA PHE A 204 -10.64 11.27 34.70
C PHE A 204 -12.07 11.50 35.22
#